data_36c4c4cc4df7a04eb95fc01911de5c47
#
_entry.id   36c4c4cc4df7a04eb95fc01911de5c47
#
_cell.length_a   1.000
_cell.length_b   1.000
_cell.length_c   1.000
_cell.angle_alpha   90.00
_cell.angle_beta   90.00
_cell.angle_gamma   90.00
#
_symmetry.space_group_name_H-M   'P 1'
#
loop_
_entity.id
_entity.type
_entity.pdbx_description
1 polymer ?
#
loop_
_entity_poly.entity_id
_entity_poly.type
_entity_poly.pdbx_seq_one_letter_code
_entity_poly.pdbx_strand_id
1 'polypeptide(L)'
;GTGTEPAFGNTGTATDPGDGIFTNIGLQASPEFPGGIKNFLALVGKNFRLPEIGEKATMKVFVYFVVEKDGTLTNIKVVRDPGYGLGAEAIRVLKSIKTKWKPGIQNDKPVRTAYNLPITVEIKN
;
A
#
# COMPACT_ATOMS: atom_id res chain seq x y z
N GLY A 1 19.54 -6.97 8.95
CA GLY A 1 19.34 -6.74 8.67
C GLY A 1 19.15 -6.36 8.37
N THR A 2 19.33 -6.51 8.36
CA THR A 2 19.17 -6.08 8.13
C THR A 2 18.40 -5.36 7.98
N GLY A 3 18.27 -5.23 8.11
CA GLY A 3 17.39 -4.71 8.19
C GLY A 3 16.71 -4.12 7.48
N THR A 4 16.78 -4.17 7.26
CA THR A 4 16.24 -3.58 6.56
C THR A 4 15.07 -3.95 6.11
N GLU A 5 14.56 -4.74 6.42
CA GLU A 5 13.51 -5.14 6.00
C GLU A 5 12.43 -4.41 6.25
N PRO A 6 11.78 -4.00 5.46
CA PRO A 6 10.77 -3.09 5.67
C PRO A 6 9.74 -3.74 6.38
N ALA A 7 8.74 -3.20 6.45
CA ALA A 7 7.75 -3.44 7.27
C ALA A 7 7.09 -4.73 7.23
N PHE A 8 7.28 -5.54 6.26
CA PHE A 8 6.64 -6.78 6.24
C PHE A 8 7.09 -7.55 7.43
N GLY A 9 6.22 -7.94 8.25
CA GLY A 9 6.57 -8.73 9.38
C GLY A 9 7.40 -8.09 10.40
N ASN A 10 7.64 -6.89 10.31
CA ASN A 10 8.39 -6.23 11.28
C ASN A 10 7.58 -6.10 12.50
N THR A 11 8.08 -6.48 13.61
CA THR A 11 7.37 -6.34 14.77
C THR A 11 7.26 -5.05 15.22
N GLY A 12 7.91 -4.23 14.81
CA GLY A 12 7.79 -3.01 15.07
C GLY A 12 7.30 -2.52 16.24
N THR A 13 7.97 -2.40 17.12
CA THR A 13 7.54 -1.69 18.17
C THR A 13 7.45 -0.34 17.79
N ALA A 14 6.47 0.25 18.00
CA ALA A 14 6.29 1.60 17.71
C ALA A 14 7.05 2.39 18.61
N THR A 15 8.04 2.94 18.16
CA THR A 15 8.89 3.55 19.06
C THR A 15 9.00 5.00 18.94
N ASP A 16 8.58 5.59 17.88
CA ASP A 16 8.93 6.98 17.69
C ASP A 16 7.69 7.76 17.45
N PRO A 17 7.15 8.38 18.47
CA PRO A 17 5.97 9.13 18.27
C PRO A 17 6.24 10.24 17.32
N GLY A 18 6.29 11.05 16.95
CA GLY A 18 6.56 12.13 16.08
C GLY A 18 6.50 11.71 14.65
N ASP A 19 7.66 11.68 14.00
CA ASP A 19 7.71 11.43 12.59
C ASP A 19 8.04 10.01 12.25
N GLY A 20 8.22 9.14 13.21
CA GLY A 20 8.55 7.76 12.95
C GLY A 20 7.40 7.04 12.26
N ILE A 21 7.73 5.99 11.52
CA ILE A 21 6.76 5.20 10.81
C ILE A 21 6.40 4.00 11.66
N PHE A 22 5.12 3.83 11.93
CA PHE A 22 4.63 2.70 12.71
C PHE A 22 4.21 1.58 11.77
N THR A 23 4.32 0.35 12.23
CA THR A 23 3.66 -0.74 11.52
C THR A 23 2.22 -0.75 11.96
N ASN A 24 1.36 -1.45 11.23
CA ASN A 24 -0.03 -1.48 11.63
C ASN A 24 -0.33 -2.54 12.66
N ILE A 25 0.70 -3.22 13.19
CA ILE A 25 0.51 -4.24 14.20
C ILE A 25 0.45 -3.56 15.56
N GLY A 26 -0.62 -3.83 16.29
CA GLY A 26 -0.73 -3.28 17.63
C GLY A 26 -1.17 -1.85 17.73
N LEU A 27 -1.53 -1.23 16.63
CA LEU A 27 -2.05 0.13 16.69
C LEU A 27 -3.46 0.14 17.27
N GLN A 28 -3.80 1.25 17.88
CA GLN A 28 -5.14 1.48 18.37
C GLN A 28 -6.13 1.38 17.22
N ALA A 29 -5.80 1.94 16.07
CA ALA A 29 -6.59 1.78 14.86
C ALA A 29 -5.67 1.72 13.65
N SER A 30 -5.94 0.81 12.74
CA SER A 30 -5.17 0.69 11.51
C SER A 30 -5.63 1.71 10.49
N PRO A 31 -4.76 2.11 9.56
CA PRO A 31 -5.21 2.98 8.49
C PRO A 31 -6.34 2.34 7.70
N GLU A 32 -7.26 3.16 7.21
CA GLU A 32 -8.40 2.65 6.50
C GLU A 32 -8.77 3.58 5.36
N PHE A 33 -9.03 3.00 4.19
CA PHE A 33 -9.54 3.78 3.07
C PHE A 33 -11.04 3.94 3.23
N PRO A 34 -11.62 5.08 2.85
CA PRO A 34 -13.07 5.25 2.93
C PRO A 34 -13.79 4.15 2.15
N GLY A 35 -14.66 3.44 2.82
CA GLY A 35 -15.34 2.30 2.23
C GLY A 35 -14.59 1.00 2.36
N GLY A 36 -13.40 1.03 2.95
CA GLY A 36 -12.62 -0.17 3.21
C GLY A 36 -11.66 -0.52 2.09
N ILE A 37 -10.83 -1.51 2.33
CA ILE A 37 -9.79 -1.90 1.38
C ILE A 37 -10.39 -2.40 0.06
N LYS A 38 -11.57 -2.99 0.10
CA LYS A 38 -12.20 -3.43 -1.13
C LYS A 38 -12.49 -2.26 -2.06
N ASN A 39 -12.90 -1.14 -1.49
CA ASN A 39 -13.17 0.05 -2.28
C ASN A 39 -11.89 0.60 -2.90
N PHE A 40 -10.82 0.58 -2.13
CA PHE A 40 -9.52 1.02 -2.65
C PHE A 40 -9.06 0.13 -3.79
N LEU A 41 -9.15 -1.19 -3.62
CA LEU A 41 -8.74 -2.12 -4.66
C LEU A 41 -9.63 -1.99 -5.91
N ALA A 42 -10.89 -1.66 -5.73
CA ALA A 42 -11.76 -1.43 -6.88
C ALA A 42 -11.31 -0.21 -7.68
N LEU A 43 -10.92 0.85 -6.98
CA LEU A 43 -10.40 2.04 -7.65
C LEU A 43 -9.08 1.75 -8.35
N VAL A 44 -8.21 0.98 -7.71
CA VAL A 44 -6.96 0.59 -8.34
C VAL A 44 -7.25 -0.18 -9.61
N GLY A 45 -8.13 -1.16 -9.55
CA GLY A 45 -8.46 -1.97 -10.72
C GLY A 45 -9.08 -1.16 -11.84
N LYS A 46 -9.93 -0.20 -11.48
CA LYS A 46 -10.59 0.63 -12.47
C LYS A 46 -9.59 1.49 -13.24
N ASN A 47 -8.54 1.92 -12.59
CA ASN A 47 -7.58 2.82 -13.19
C ASN A 47 -6.32 2.11 -13.71
N PHE A 48 -6.24 0.82 -13.53
CA PHE A 48 -5.06 0.05 -13.89
C PHE A 48 -5.09 -0.28 -15.38
N ARG A 49 -4.05 0.07 -16.09
CA ARG A 49 -3.96 -0.23 -17.52
C ARG A 49 -3.27 -1.57 -17.68
N LEU A 50 -4.00 -2.53 -18.23
CA LEU A 50 -3.46 -3.88 -18.38
C LEU A 50 -2.64 -4.00 -19.66
N PRO A 51 -1.48 -4.65 -19.59
CA PRO A 51 -0.72 -4.90 -20.81
C PRO A 51 -1.35 -6.04 -21.59
N GLU A 52 -1.05 -6.06 -22.88
CA GLU A 52 -1.45 -7.19 -23.71
C GLU A 52 -0.26 -8.12 -23.81
N ILE A 53 -0.38 -9.30 -23.27
CA ILE A 53 0.73 -10.24 -23.28
C ILE A 53 0.42 -11.48 -24.09
N GLY A 54 -0.74 -11.50 -24.73
CA GLY A 54 -1.05 -12.62 -25.62
C GLY A 54 -1.64 -13.83 -24.93
N GLU A 55 -1.89 -13.75 -23.65
CA GLU A 55 -2.45 -14.89 -22.93
C GLU A 55 -3.10 -14.40 -21.64
N LYS A 56 -3.93 -15.25 -21.09
CA LYS A 56 -4.55 -14.94 -19.81
C LYS A 56 -3.55 -15.22 -18.70
N ALA A 57 -3.55 -14.38 -17.70
CA ALA A 57 -2.66 -14.59 -16.56
C ALA A 57 -3.20 -13.86 -15.36
N THR A 58 -2.89 -14.37 -14.19
CA THR A 58 -3.19 -13.71 -12.93
C THR A 58 -1.86 -13.51 -12.22
N MET A 59 -1.56 -12.27 -11.88
CA MET A 59 -0.29 -11.94 -11.26
C MET A 59 -0.53 -11.04 -10.07
N LYS A 60 0.42 -11.00 -9.16
CA LYS A 60 0.32 -10.14 -7.99
C LYS A 60 1.49 -9.18 -7.93
N VAL A 61 1.17 -7.93 -7.68
CA VAL A 61 2.17 -6.89 -7.44
C VAL A 61 2.10 -6.57 -5.96
N PHE A 62 3.20 -6.67 -5.25
CA PHE A 62 3.21 -6.36 -3.82
C PHE A 62 3.78 -4.97 -3.65
N VAL A 63 3.01 -4.09 -3.05
CA VAL A 63 3.42 -2.70 -2.87
C VAL A 63 3.47 -2.36 -1.39
N TYR A 64 4.30 -1.39 -1.09
CA TYR A 64 4.45 -0.83 0.25
C TYR A 64 4.24 0.67 0.12
N PHE A 65 3.57 1.25 1.08
CA PHE A 65 3.49 2.71 1.15
C PHE A 65 3.27 3.12 2.59
N VAL A 66 3.39 4.41 2.84
CA VAL A 66 3.12 4.97 4.16
C VAL A 66 1.84 5.78 4.06
N VAL A 67 0.91 5.53 4.97
CA VAL A 67 -0.26 6.39 5.12
C VAL A 67 0.13 7.48 6.11
N GLU A 68 0.19 8.70 5.63
CA GLU A 68 0.63 9.81 6.45
C GLU A 68 -0.45 10.23 7.45
N LYS A 69 -0.08 11.09 8.38
CA LYS A 69 -1.02 11.57 9.38
C LYS A 69 -2.23 12.26 8.76
N ASP A 70 -2.06 12.86 7.59
CA ASP A 70 -3.15 13.52 6.90
C ASP A 70 -3.87 12.61 5.91
N GLY A 71 -3.49 11.34 5.86
CA GLY A 71 -4.15 10.38 4.97
C GLY A 71 -3.58 10.27 3.58
N THR A 72 -2.55 11.03 3.25
CA THR A 72 -1.93 10.90 1.94
C THR A 72 -0.97 9.72 1.93
N LEU A 73 -0.65 9.23 0.75
CA LEU A 73 0.28 8.11 0.60
C LEU A 73 1.65 8.63 0.19
N THR A 74 2.68 8.13 0.85
CA THR A 74 4.06 8.50 0.51
C THR A 74 4.91 7.24 0.50
N ASN A 75 6.16 7.37 0.10
CA ASN A 75 7.13 6.27 0.09
C ASN A 75 6.60 5.05 -0.62
N ILE A 76 5.91 5.26 -1.74
CA ILE A 76 5.31 4.17 -2.49
C ILE A 76 6.40 3.37 -3.18
N LYS A 77 6.45 2.07 -2.90
CA LYS A 77 7.48 1.20 -3.46
C LYS A 77 6.86 -0.10 -3.91
N VAL A 78 7.43 -0.71 -4.95
CA VAL A 78 7.06 -2.05 -5.34
C VAL A 78 8.01 -3.00 -4.66
N VAL A 79 7.48 -3.90 -3.86
CA VAL A 79 8.29 -4.87 -3.14
C VAL A 79 8.49 -6.11 -3.99
N ARG A 80 7.48 -6.50 -4.75
CA ARG A 80 7.59 -7.64 -5.65
C ARG A 80 6.86 -7.31 -6.93
N ASP A 81 7.57 -7.41 -8.06
CA ASP A 81 7.07 -7.03 -9.37
C ASP A 81 7.10 -8.25 -10.28
N PRO A 82 5.97 -8.68 -10.80
CA PRO A 82 5.96 -9.84 -11.70
C PRO A 82 6.45 -9.52 -13.11
N GLY A 83 6.73 -8.25 -13.40
CA GLY A 83 7.17 -7.88 -14.73
C GLY A 83 6.04 -7.28 -15.56
N TYR A 84 6.26 -7.19 -16.84
CA TYR A 84 5.29 -6.68 -17.81
C TYR A 84 4.90 -5.22 -17.54
N GLY A 85 5.73 -4.49 -16.80
CA GLY A 85 5.42 -3.10 -16.49
C GLY A 85 4.39 -2.93 -15.39
N LEU A 86 3.99 -4.02 -14.74
CA LEU A 86 2.91 -3.95 -13.75
C LEU A 86 3.31 -3.18 -12.50
N GLY A 87 4.57 -3.27 -12.10
CA GLY A 87 5.03 -2.52 -10.93
C GLY A 87 4.96 -1.03 -11.15
N ALA A 88 5.44 -0.57 -12.31
CA ALA A 88 5.39 0.85 -12.62
C ALA A 88 3.95 1.33 -12.73
N GLU A 89 3.09 0.50 -13.30
CA GLU A 89 1.69 0.87 -13.43
C GLU A 89 1.03 0.97 -12.06
N ALA A 90 1.36 0.07 -11.14
CA ALA A 90 0.83 0.12 -9.79
C ALA A 90 1.20 1.44 -9.11
N ILE A 91 2.45 1.86 -9.25
CA ILE A 91 2.88 3.13 -8.67
C ILE A 91 2.11 4.29 -9.28
N ARG A 92 1.95 4.28 -10.61
CA ARG A 92 1.20 5.35 -11.27
C ARG A 92 -0.22 5.45 -10.74
N VAL A 93 -0.89 4.30 -10.63
CA VAL A 93 -2.27 4.29 -10.16
C VAL A 93 -2.37 4.77 -8.72
N LEU A 94 -1.48 4.27 -7.86
CA LEU A 94 -1.53 4.67 -6.46
C LEU A 94 -1.32 6.17 -6.31
N LYS A 95 -0.42 6.74 -7.11
CA LYS A 95 -0.21 8.18 -7.05
C LYS A 95 -1.38 8.97 -7.61
N SER A 96 -2.18 8.35 -8.47
CA SER A 96 -3.29 9.07 -9.09
C SER A 96 -4.53 9.13 -8.21
N ILE A 97 -4.64 8.27 -7.22
CA ILE A 97 -5.82 8.25 -6.36
C ILE A 97 -5.62 9.31 -5.29
N LYS A 98 -6.46 10.35 -5.35
CA LYS A 98 -6.30 11.49 -4.44
C LYS A 98 -7.17 11.42 -3.19
N THR A 99 -8.03 10.42 -3.09
CA THR A 99 -8.86 10.27 -1.90
C THR A 99 -7.98 9.93 -0.71
N LYS A 100 -8.18 10.63 0.38
CA LYS A 100 -7.34 10.43 1.55
C LYS A 100 -7.81 9.27 2.39
N TRP A 101 -6.87 8.59 2.98
CA TRP A 101 -7.14 7.52 3.91
C TRP A 101 -7.37 8.09 5.31
N LYS A 102 -7.98 7.29 6.16
CA LYS A 102 -7.96 7.57 7.58
C LYS A 102 -6.62 7.07 8.09
N PRO A 103 -5.86 7.90 8.80
CA PRO A 103 -4.55 7.46 9.27
C PRO A 103 -4.64 6.45 10.40
N GLY A 104 -3.55 5.75 10.64
CA GLY A 104 -3.45 4.92 11.82
C GLY A 104 -3.49 5.78 13.07
N ILE A 105 -3.95 5.21 14.15
CA ILE A 105 -4.08 5.93 15.42
C ILE A 105 -3.30 5.18 16.50
N GLN A 106 -2.54 5.93 17.28
CA GLN A 106 -1.84 5.38 18.42
C GLN A 106 -1.85 6.46 19.51
N ASN A 107 -2.24 6.07 20.71
CA ASN A 107 -2.37 6.99 21.81
C ASN A 107 -3.30 8.16 21.46
N ASP A 108 -4.39 7.82 20.77
CA ASP A 108 -5.41 8.78 20.36
C ASP A 108 -4.91 9.83 19.37
N LYS A 109 -3.79 9.60 18.72
CA LYS A 109 -3.23 10.53 17.77
C LYS A 109 -2.96 9.87 16.45
N PRO A 110 -3.11 10.58 15.34
CA PRO A 110 -2.73 10.01 14.05
C PRO A 110 -1.23 9.82 13.97
N VAL A 111 -0.83 8.72 13.37
CA VAL A 111 0.58 8.39 13.20
C VAL A 111 0.83 7.92 11.78
N ARG A 112 2.06 8.11 11.33
CA ARG A 112 2.48 7.61 10.01
C ARG A 112 2.54 6.09 10.10
N THR A 113 1.88 5.40 9.19
CA THR A 113 1.78 3.95 9.28
C THR A 113 2.14 3.29 7.98
N ALA A 114 3.02 2.31 8.05
CA ALA A 114 3.39 1.50 6.90
C ALA A 114 2.25 0.56 6.55
N TYR A 115 2.03 0.37 5.27
CA TYR A 115 0.95 -0.49 4.79
C TYR A 115 1.48 -1.33 3.64
N ASN A 116 1.20 -2.60 3.68
CA ASN A 116 1.62 -3.53 2.64
C ASN A 116 0.38 -4.04 1.93
N LEU A 117 0.37 -3.99 0.62
CA LEU A 117 -0.83 -4.33 -0.14
C LEU A 117 -0.49 -5.21 -1.33
N PRO A 118 -1.06 -6.41 -1.38
CA PRO A 118 -0.96 -7.19 -2.60
C PRO A 118 -2.05 -6.75 -3.57
N ILE A 119 -1.68 -6.48 -4.81
CA ILE A 119 -2.62 -6.11 -5.84
C ILE A 119 -2.69 -7.26 -6.84
N THR A 120 -3.86 -7.85 -6.99
CA THR A 120 -4.05 -8.94 -7.93
C THR A 120 -4.42 -8.34 -9.27
N VAL A 121 -3.68 -8.74 -10.31
CA VAL A 121 -3.90 -8.24 -11.65
C VAL A 121 -4.33 -9.41 -12.52
N GLU A 122 -5.50 -9.31 -13.13
CA GLU A 122 -5.99 -10.37 -14.03
C GLU A 122 -5.90 -9.86 -15.44
N ILE A 123 -5.06 -10.50 -16.23
CA ILE A 123 -4.89 -10.16 -17.63
C ILE A 123 -5.71 -11.13 -18.44
N LYS A 124 -6.59 -10.60 -19.27
CA LYS A 124 -7.58 -11.45 -19.93
C LYS A 124 -7.23 -11.86 -21.34
N ASN A 125 -6.14 -11.43 -21.83
CA ASN A 125 -5.70 -12.00 -23.12
C ASN A 125 -4.20 -11.79 -23.32
#